data_65eb2204b0b20229dbf13e5ea6ebc828
#
_entry.id   65eb2204b0b20229dbf13e5ea6ebc828
#
_cell.length_a   1.000
_cell.length_b   1.000
_cell.length_c   1.000
_cell.angle_alpha   90.00
_cell.angle_beta   90.00
_cell.angle_gamma   90.00
#
_symmetry.space_group_name_H-M   'P 1'
#
loop_
_entity.id
_entity.type
_entity.pdbx_description
1 polymer ?
#
loop_
_entity_poly.entity_id
_entity_poly.type
_entity_poly.pdbx_seq_one_letter_code
_entity_poly.pdbx_strand_id
1 'polypeptide(L)'
;AAGILGFFIVNYPFGLIFLGDAGAYTIGFVLSWFGIAILINVPDVSPWAILLTLFWPVADTLLAIYRRSCRKQNVCAPDRLHIHQITMRGLEICFFGQNRRHITNPLTTLVMSPFVIAPPIVGVLFWDQNLNAFLAVLAFFMFLSVAYVYSPRIIRRFRR
;
A
#
# COMPACT_ATOMS: atom_id res chain seq x y z
N ALA A 1 -16.49 -8.76 -1.87
CA ALA A 1 -15.52 -9.45 -0.98
C ALA A 1 -15.17 -10.85 -1.49
N ALA A 2 -16.15 -11.77 -1.74
CA ALA A 2 -15.90 -13.16 -2.14
C ALA A 2 -15.05 -13.30 -3.42
N GLY A 3 -15.31 -12.50 -4.46
CA GLY A 3 -14.53 -12.53 -5.71
C GLY A 3 -13.07 -12.12 -5.52
N ILE A 4 -12.81 -11.13 -4.66
CA ILE A 4 -11.43 -10.70 -4.33
C ILE A 4 -10.72 -11.78 -3.53
N LEU A 5 -11.42 -12.43 -2.59
CA LEU A 5 -10.87 -13.53 -1.81
C LEU A 5 -10.55 -14.73 -2.72
N GLY A 6 -11.46 -15.07 -3.64
CA GLY A 6 -11.23 -16.12 -4.64
C GLY A 6 -10.01 -15.85 -5.51
N PHE A 7 -9.86 -14.61 -6.00
CA PHE A 7 -8.65 -14.18 -6.72
C PHE A 7 -7.40 -14.35 -5.85
N PHE A 8 -7.44 -13.92 -4.59
CA PHE A 8 -6.30 -14.01 -3.68
C PHE A 8 -5.86 -15.45 -3.45
N ILE A 9 -6.81 -16.37 -3.18
CA ILE A 9 -6.52 -17.80 -2.94
C ILE A 9 -5.85 -18.46 -4.15
N VAL A 10 -6.32 -18.13 -5.37
CA VAL A 10 -5.74 -18.70 -6.60
C VAL A 10 -4.37 -18.06 -6.91
N ASN A 11 -4.19 -16.78 -6.57
CA ASN A 11 -2.99 -16.05 -6.95
C ASN A 11 -1.85 -16.17 -5.93
N TYR A 12 -2.14 -16.24 -4.64
CA TYR A 12 -1.11 -16.36 -3.61
C TYR A 12 -0.87 -17.83 -3.25
N PRO A 13 0.40 -18.29 -3.10
CA PRO A 13 1.65 -17.52 -3.18
C PRO A 13 2.30 -17.47 -4.58
N PHE A 14 1.73 -18.12 -5.57
CA PHE A 14 2.41 -18.44 -6.84
C PHE A 14 2.35 -17.35 -7.90
N GLY A 15 1.45 -16.37 -7.78
CA GLY A 15 1.29 -15.28 -8.76
C GLY A 15 0.83 -15.77 -10.14
N LEU A 16 -0.15 -16.67 -10.19
CA LEU A 16 -0.57 -17.37 -11.40
C LEU A 16 -1.36 -16.49 -12.36
N ILE A 17 -2.07 -15.50 -11.85
CA ILE A 17 -2.96 -14.63 -12.63
C ILE A 17 -2.76 -13.17 -12.26
N PHE A 18 -2.99 -12.26 -13.21
CA PHE A 18 -2.99 -10.82 -12.96
C PHE A 18 -4.42 -10.30 -12.79
N LEU A 19 -4.60 -9.42 -11.80
CA LEU A 19 -5.87 -8.71 -11.62
C LEU A 19 -6.21 -7.82 -12.82
N GLY A 20 -5.18 -7.28 -13.47
CA GLY A 20 -5.29 -6.36 -14.60
C GLY A 20 -5.85 -4.99 -14.20
N ASP A 21 -5.81 -4.05 -15.14
CA ASP A 21 -6.29 -2.69 -14.91
C ASP A 21 -7.81 -2.66 -14.68
N ALA A 22 -8.57 -3.48 -15.40
CA ALA A 22 -10.01 -3.58 -15.22
C ALA A 22 -10.39 -4.02 -13.80
N GLY A 23 -9.70 -5.02 -13.25
CA GLY A 23 -9.94 -5.47 -11.87
C GLY A 23 -9.52 -4.42 -10.84
N ALA A 24 -8.36 -3.80 -11.03
CA ALA A 24 -7.86 -2.76 -10.12
C ALA A 24 -8.78 -1.53 -10.08
N TYR A 25 -9.22 -1.04 -11.24
CA TYR A 25 -10.14 0.10 -11.33
C TYR A 25 -11.52 -0.24 -10.77
N THR A 26 -12.05 -1.42 -11.06
CA THR A 26 -13.34 -1.86 -10.50
C THR A 26 -13.30 -1.92 -8.98
N ILE A 27 -12.25 -2.51 -8.39
CA ILE A 27 -12.10 -2.57 -6.94
C ILE A 27 -11.96 -1.16 -6.35
N GLY A 28 -11.12 -0.31 -6.94
CA GLY A 28 -10.92 1.06 -6.49
C GLY A 28 -12.22 1.86 -6.53
N PHE A 29 -12.98 1.76 -7.62
CA PHE A 29 -14.29 2.42 -7.76
C PHE A 29 -15.27 1.94 -6.69
N VAL A 30 -15.43 0.63 -6.52
CA VAL A 30 -16.37 0.05 -5.55
C VAL A 30 -16.02 0.47 -4.12
N LEU A 31 -14.74 0.43 -3.74
CA LEU A 31 -14.28 0.85 -2.42
C LEU A 31 -14.53 2.34 -2.17
N SER A 32 -14.24 3.19 -3.16
CA SER A 32 -14.49 4.63 -3.07
C SER A 32 -15.99 4.94 -2.96
N TRP A 33 -16.81 4.24 -3.77
CA TRP A 33 -18.26 4.37 -3.72
C TRP A 33 -18.83 4.00 -2.34
N PHE A 34 -18.40 2.87 -1.78
CA PHE A 34 -18.83 2.47 -0.42
C PHE A 34 -18.36 3.47 0.63
N GLY A 35 -17.12 3.96 0.55
CA GLY A 35 -16.63 4.99 1.45
C GLY A 35 -17.47 6.26 1.44
N ILE A 36 -17.82 6.76 0.25
CA ILE A 36 -18.69 7.93 0.08
C ILE A 36 -20.11 7.64 0.60
N ALA A 37 -20.67 6.47 0.28
CA ALA A 37 -21.99 6.08 0.74
C ALA A 37 -22.07 6.00 2.28
N ILE A 38 -21.04 5.49 2.94
CA ILE A 38 -20.96 5.46 4.40
C ILE A 38 -20.95 6.87 4.97
N LEU A 39 -20.12 7.77 4.44
CA LEU A 39 -20.03 9.17 4.92
C LEU A 39 -21.33 9.95 4.75
N ILE A 40 -22.12 9.66 3.72
CA ILE A 40 -23.40 10.33 3.49
C ILE A 40 -24.48 9.79 4.43
N ASN A 41 -24.52 8.47 4.68
CA ASN A 41 -25.59 7.84 5.42
C ASN A 41 -25.34 7.72 6.93
N VAL A 42 -24.08 7.85 7.37
CA VAL A 42 -23.68 7.74 8.78
C VAL A 42 -22.82 8.97 9.16
N PRO A 43 -23.48 10.07 9.63
CA PRO A 43 -22.79 11.35 9.90
C PRO A 43 -21.69 11.28 10.96
N ASP A 44 -21.77 10.30 11.85
CA ASP A 44 -20.79 10.12 12.94
C ASP A 44 -19.45 9.54 12.45
N VAL A 45 -19.40 9.00 11.23
CA VAL A 45 -18.18 8.40 10.69
C VAL A 45 -17.19 9.47 10.28
N SER A 46 -15.97 9.35 10.80
CA SER A 46 -14.86 10.23 10.44
C SER A 46 -14.39 10.00 8.98
N PRO A 47 -14.27 11.06 8.17
CA PRO A 47 -13.67 10.96 6.83
C PRO A 47 -12.24 10.41 6.86
N TRP A 48 -11.49 10.69 7.92
CA TRP A 48 -10.13 10.19 8.12
C TRP A 48 -10.11 8.69 8.40
N ALA A 49 -11.14 8.16 9.07
CA ALA A 49 -11.30 6.72 9.26
C ALA A 49 -11.53 5.99 7.93
N ILE A 50 -12.35 6.55 7.05
CA ILE A 50 -12.50 6.03 5.68
C ILE A 50 -11.19 6.13 4.90
N LEU A 51 -10.46 7.24 5.00
CA LEU A 51 -9.16 7.39 4.36
C LEU A 51 -8.15 6.35 4.87
N LEU A 52 -8.18 5.97 6.16
CA LEU A 52 -7.33 4.90 6.70
C LEU A 52 -7.64 3.54 6.05
N THR A 53 -8.88 3.24 5.69
CA THR A 53 -9.20 1.99 4.98
C THR A 53 -8.61 1.93 3.57
N LEU A 54 -8.40 3.07 2.94
CA LEU A 54 -7.79 3.24 1.61
C LEU A 54 -6.35 3.78 1.69
N PHE A 55 -5.78 3.80 2.89
CA PHE A 55 -4.52 4.49 3.16
C PHE A 55 -3.39 4.08 2.23
N TRP A 56 -3.18 2.76 2.08
CA TRP A 56 -2.01 2.25 1.37
C TRP A 56 -1.94 2.68 -0.09
N PRO A 57 -2.95 2.43 -0.94
CA PRO A 57 -2.91 2.85 -2.34
C PRO A 57 -2.83 4.38 -2.49
N VAL A 58 -3.50 5.14 -1.63
CA VAL A 58 -3.48 6.60 -1.68
C VAL A 58 -2.10 7.13 -1.31
N ALA A 59 -1.52 6.69 -0.20
CA ALA A 59 -0.24 7.16 0.29
C ALA A 59 0.92 6.78 -0.65
N ASP A 60 0.96 5.55 -1.17
CA ASP A 60 1.99 5.12 -2.13
C ASP A 60 1.91 5.92 -3.43
N THR A 61 0.70 6.22 -3.91
CA THR A 61 0.48 7.07 -5.09
C THR A 61 0.94 8.51 -4.85
N LEU A 62 0.58 9.11 -3.72
CA LEU A 62 1.01 10.47 -3.36
C LEU A 62 2.53 10.59 -3.25
N LEU A 63 3.19 9.60 -2.62
CA LEU A 63 4.65 9.55 -2.55
C LEU A 63 5.30 9.39 -3.92
N ALA A 64 4.70 8.60 -4.82
CA ALA A 64 5.18 8.47 -6.19
C ALA A 64 5.07 9.78 -6.97
N ILE A 65 3.92 10.47 -6.86
CA ILE A 65 3.69 11.79 -7.48
C ILE A 65 4.70 12.82 -6.94
N TYR A 66 4.82 12.92 -5.62
CA TYR A 66 5.76 13.86 -4.97
C TYR A 66 7.19 13.65 -5.45
N ARG A 67 7.66 12.40 -5.46
CA ARG A 67 9.01 12.07 -5.92
C ARG A 67 9.27 12.46 -7.36
N ARG A 68 8.32 12.21 -8.27
CA ARG A 68 8.44 12.55 -9.69
C ARG A 68 8.44 14.04 -9.90
N SER A 69 7.57 14.78 -9.20
CA SER A 69 7.56 16.23 -9.19
C SER A 69 8.91 16.81 -8.78
N CYS A 70 9.49 16.32 -7.69
CA CYS A 70 10.81 16.75 -7.23
C CYS A 70 11.94 16.45 -8.24
N ARG A 71 11.79 15.39 -9.05
CA ARG A 71 12.77 15.00 -10.07
C ARG A 71 12.50 15.61 -11.45
N LYS A 72 11.48 16.45 -11.57
CA LYS A 72 11.03 17.04 -12.86
C LYS A 72 10.76 15.96 -13.94
N GLN A 73 10.30 14.80 -13.52
CA GLN A 73 9.93 13.68 -14.41
C GLN A 73 8.44 13.73 -14.71
N ASN A 74 8.05 13.11 -15.84
CA ASN A 74 6.64 12.99 -16.19
C ASN A 74 5.90 12.16 -15.12
N VAL A 75 4.88 12.78 -14.50
CA VAL A 75 4.09 12.16 -13.42
C VAL A 75 3.32 10.92 -13.89
N CYS A 76 2.95 10.87 -15.16
CA CYS A 76 2.22 9.76 -15.77
C CYS A 76 3.12 8.61 -16.26
N ALA A 77 4.47 8.76 -16.21
CA ALA A 77 5.36 7.70 -16.66
C ALA A 77 5.29 6.46 -15.73
N PRO A 78 5.50 5.23 -16.25
CA PRO A 78 5.55 4.02 -15.43
C PRO A 78 6.60 4.13 -14.32
N ASP A 79 6.22 3.78 -13.09
CA ASP A 79 7.12 3.81 -11.94
C ASP A 79 7.50 2.40 -11.49
N ARG A 80 8.79 2.20 -11.17
CA ARG A 80 9.34 0.94 -10.66
C ARG A 80 9.86 1.07 -9.21
N LEU A 81 9.45 2.11 -8.49
CA LEU A 81 9.93 2.39 -7.13
C LEU A 81 8.77 2.46 -6.13
N HIS A 82 7.75 1.63 -6.31
CA HIS A 82 6.74 1.42 -5.29
C HIS A 82 7.36 0.68 -4.08
N ILE A 83 6.81 0.91 -2.89
CA ILE A 83 7.42 0.40 -1.65
C ILE A 83 7.52 -1.13 -1.64
N HIS A 84 6.54 -1.85 -2.19
CA HIS A 84 6.59 -3.29 -2.30
C HIS A 84 7.76 -3.78 -3.19
N GLN A 85 8.09 -3.06 -4.26
CA GLN A 85 9.23 -3.39 -5.12
C GLN A 85 10.57 -3.10 -4.44
N ILE A 86 10.62 -2.04 -3.63
CA ILE A 86 11.81 -1.72 -2.82
C ILE A 86 12.02 -2.81 -1.76
N THR A 87 10.95 -3.24 -1.09
CA THR A 87 11.00 -4.33 -0.11
C THR A 87 11.44 -5.65 -0.73
N MET A 88 10.87 -6.02 -1.89
CA MET A 88 11.26 -7.22 -2.62
C MET A 88 12.75 -7.19 -3.00
N ARG A 89 13.23 -6.06 -3.54
CA ARG A 89 14.66 -5.89 -3.86
C ARG A 89 15.55 -5.94 -2.62
N GLY A 90 15.07 -5.39 -1.51
CA GLY A 90 15.78 -5.47 -0.22
C GLY A 90 15.97 -6.92 0.23
N LEU A 91 14.91 -7.72 0.17
CA LEU A 91 14.96 -9.15 0.50
C LEU A 91 15.88 -9.93 -0.46
N GLU A 92 15.82 -9.65 -1.77
CA GLU A 92 16.72 -10.25 -2.75
C GLU A 92 18.20 -9.95 -2.44
N ILE A 93 18.52 -8.69 -2.15
CA ILE A 93 19.92 -8.27 -1.94
C ILE A 93 20.45 -8.72 -0.58
N CYS A 94 19.64 -8.64 0.48
CA CYS A 94 20.11 -8.88 1.85
C CYS A 94 20.13 -10.38 2.23
N PHE A 95 19.21 -11.20 1.66
CA PHE A 95 18.99 -12.55 2.18
C PHE A 95 19.06 -13.66 1.12
N PHE A 96 18.56 -13.46 -0.09
CA PHE A 96 18.29 -14.57 -1.02
C PHE A 96 19.08 -14.54 -2.33
N GLY A 97 19.68 -13.41 -2.72
CA GLY A 97 20.32 -13.23 -4.02
C GLY A 97 19.31 -13.02 -5.18
N GLN A 98 19.82 -12.58 -6.33
CA GLN A 98 18.99 -12.04 -7.43
C GLN A 98 18.10 -13.05 -8.18
N ASN A 99 18.28 -14.36 -8.02
CA ASN A 99 17.58 -15.38 -8.83
C ASN A 99 16.46 -16.13 -8.08
N ARG A 100 16.03 -15.69 -6.90
CA ARG A 100 15.03 -16.41 -6.08
C ARG A 100 13.70 -15.69 -5.95
N ARG A 101 13.20 -15.09 -7.02
CA ARG A 101 11.94 -14.34 -7.03
C ARG A 101 10.72 -15.15 -6.60
N HIS A 102 10.71 -16.45 -6.85
CA HIS A 102 9.66 -17.35 -6.41
C HIS A 102 9.53 -17.45 -4.87
N ILE A 103 10.60 -17.14 -4.13
CA ILE A 103 10.61 -17.09 -2.66
C ILE A 103 10.41 -15.65 -2.19
N THR A 104 11.10 -14.68 -2.80
CA THR A 104 11.08 -13.29 -2.33
C THR A 104 9.74 -12.61 -2.58
N ASN A 105 8.99 -13.00 -3.61
CA ASN A 105 7.69 -12.41 -3.92
C ASN A 105 6.63 -12.74 -2.84
N PRO A 106 6.34 -14.01 -2.48
CA PRO A 106 5.43 -14.33 -1.39
C PRO A 106 5.92 -13.82 -0.03
N LEU A 107 7.22 -13.83 0.22
CA LEU A 107 7.79 -13.29 1.45
C LEU A 107 7.61 -11.77 1.55
N THR A 108 7.72 -11.04 0.43
CA THR A 108 7.42 -9.61 0.39
C THR A 108 5.97 -9.34 0.80
N THR A 109 5.02 -10.12 0.29
CA THR A 109 3.61 -10.01 0.67
C THR A 109 3.42 -10.25 2.17
N LEU A 110 4.07 -11.28 2.73
CA LEU A 110 3.99 -11.59 4.15
C LEU A 110 4.58 -10.47 5.03
N VAL A 111 5.74 -9.92 4.65
CA VAL A 111 6.39 -8.81 5.37
C VAL A 111 5.57 -7.54 5.29
N MET A 112 4.93 -7.28 4.15
CA MET A 112 4.14 -6.07 3.93
C MET A 112 2.74 -6.15 4.54
N SER A 113 2.17 -7.36 4.69
CA SER A 113 0.78 -7.54 5.13
C SER A 113 0.45 -6.84 6.46
N PRO A 114 1.24 -6.90 7.54
CA PRO A 114 0.91 -6.20 8.77
C PRO A 114 0.85 -4.68 8.59
N PHE A 115 1.71 -4.11 7.75
CA PHE A 115 1.72 -2.67 7.48
C PHE A 115 0.54 -2.24 6.60
N VAL A 116 0.09 -3.09 5.68
CA VAL A 116 -1.07 -2.84 4.82
C VAL A 116 -2.38 -2.98 5.59
N ILE A 117 -2.45 -3.91 6.56
CA ILE A 117 -3.64 -4.22 7.34
C ILE A 117 -3.81 -3.27 8.54
N ALA A 118 -2.72 -2.75 9.11
CA ALA A 118 -2.79 -1.90 10.30
C ALA A 118 -3.62 -0.62 10.11
N PRO A 119 -3.47 0.18 9.02
CA PRO A 119 -4.27 1.39 8.86
C PRO A 119 -5.79 1.13 8.80
N PRO A 120 -6.32 0.15 8.01
CA PRO A 120 -7.73 -0.21 8.06
C PRO A 120 -8.24 -0.61 9.44
N ILE A 121 -7.47 -1.40 10.20
CA ILE A 121 -7.85 -1.77 11.57
C ILE A 121 -7.97 -0.52 12.45
N VAL A 122 -6.99 0.37 12.40
CA VAL A 122 -7.00 1.62 13.15
C VAL A 122 -8.15 2.53 12.70
N GLY A 123 -8.47 2.54 11.40
CA GLY A 123 -9.64 3.24 10.86
C GLY A 123 -10.94 2.75 11.46
N VAL A 124 -11.11 1.42 11.60
CA VAL A 124 -12.28 0.84 12.26
C VAL A 124 -12.31 1.15 13.76
N LEU A 125 -11.16 1.15 14.45
CA LEU A 125 -11.10 1.45 15.89
C LEU A 125 -11.43 2.92 16.21
N PHE A 126 -11.11 3.85 15.29
CA PHE A 126 -11.35 5.28 15.44
C PHE A 126 -12.43 5.79 14.48
N TRP A 127 -13.42 4.95 14.16
CA TRP A 127 -14.42 5.25 13.13
C TRP A 127 -15.22 6.54 13.41
N ASP A 128 -15.50 6.85 14.68
CA ASP A 128 -16.24 8.01 15.19
C ASP A 128 -15.34 9.10 15.81
N GLN A 129 -14.02 8.87 15.88
CA GLN A 129 -13.06 9.75 16.57
C GLN A 129 -12.25 10.55 15.57
N ASN A 130 -12.81 11.66 15.09
CA ASN A 130 -12.25 12.44 13.98
C ASN A 130 -10.79 12.87 14.23
N LEU A 131 -10.44 13.35 15.42
CA LEU A 131 -9.09 13.78 15.78
C LEU A 131 -8.11 12.60 15.81
N ASN A 132 -8.50 11.49 16.46
CA ASN A 132 -7.63 10.32 16.58
C ASN A 132 -7.39 9.65 15.23
N ALA A 133 -8.44 9.56 14.38
CA ALA A 133 -8.30 9.07 13.01
C ALA A 133 -7.37 9.97 12.17
N PHE A 134 -7.49 11.30 12.29
CA PHE A 134 -6.59 12.24 11.62
C PHE A 134 -5.13 12.07 12.07
N LEU A 135 -4.88 12.01 13.38
CA LEU A 135 -3.53 11.79 13.91
C LEU A 135 -2.95 10.45 13.46
N ALA A 136 -3.78 9.41 13.39
CA ALA A 136 -3.36 8.12 12.86
C ALA A 136 -2.96 8.20 11.36
N VAL A 137 -3.71 8.92 10.52
CA VAL A 137 -3.33 9.16 9.12
C VAL A 137 -1.96 9.82 9.04
N LEU A 138 -1.72 10.87 9.84
CA LEU A 138 -0.42 11.56 9.87
C LEU A 138 0.71 10.63 10.34
N ALA A 139 0.48 9.83 11.38
CA ALA A 139 1.46 8.89 11.91
C ALA A 139 1.85 7.82 10.87
N PHE A 140 0.87 7.21 10.21
CA PHE A 140 1.13 6.23 9.16
C PHE A 140 1.81 6.85 7.93
N PHE A 141 1.42 8.06 7.54
CA PHE A 141 2.04 8.76 6.42
C PHE A 141 3.50 9.14 6.73
N MET A 142 3.79 9.60 7.94
CA MET A 142 5.14 9.88 8.40
C MET A 142 5.99 8.60 8.44
N PHE A 143 5.45 7.51 9.00
CA PHE A 143 6.12 6.20 9.01
C PHE A 143 6.45 5.72 7.59
N LEU A 144 5.48 5.77 6.67
CA LEU A 144 5.67 5.36 5.29
C LEU A 144 6.72 6.22 4.58
N SER A 145 6.69 7.55 4.80
CA SER A 145 7.65 8.49 4.23
C SER A 145 9.08 8.22 4.72
N VAL A 146 9.24 7.99 6.02
CA VAL A 146 10.52 7.61 6.63
C VAL A 146 11.02 6.28 6.06
N ALA A 147 10.17 5.24 6.06
CA ALA A 147 10.50 3.95 5.48
C ALA A 147 10.95 4.07 4.02
N TYR A 148 10.25 4.89 3.25
CA TYR A 148 10.55 5.14 1.84
C TYR A 148 11.91 5.83 1.63
N VAL A 149 12.27 6.81 2.46
CA VAL A 149 13.54 7.54 2.36
C VAL A 149 14.72 6.70 2.82
N TYR A 150 14.53 5.89 3.86
CA TYR A 150 15.62 5.13 4.48
C TYR A 150 15.86 3.77 3.82
N SER A 151 14.84 3.11 3.28
CA SER A 151 14.99 1.77 2.68
C SER A 151 16.04 1.69 1.56
N PRO A 152 16.17 2.64 0.60
CA PRO A 152 17.23 2.59 -0.40
C PRO A 152 18.63 2.79 0.19
N ARG A 153 18.75 3.54 1.30
CA ARG A 153 20.03 3.75 1.98
C ARG A 153 20.49 2.46 2.67
N ILE A 154 19.58 1.75 3.34
CA ILE A 154 19.84 0.48 3.98
C ILE A 154 20.26 -0.55 2.93
N ILE A 155 19.50 -0.70 1.84
CA ILE A 155 19.79 -1.65 0.76
C ILE A 155 21.20 -1.40 0.15
N ARG A 156 21.58 -0.12 -0.04
CA ARG A 156 22.92 0.21 -0.55
C ARG A 156 24.04 -0.21 0.40
N ARG A 157 23.80 -0.18 1.71
CA ARG A 157 24.80 -0.58 2.72
C ARG A 157 25.08 -2.09 2.69
N PHE A 158 24.05 -2.90 2.41
CA PHE A 158 24.19 -4.36 2.29
C PHE A 158 24.70 -4.83 0.92
N ARG A 159 24.73 -3.96 -0.08
CA ARG A 159 25.25 -4.28 -1.42
C ARG A 159 26.79 -4.22 -1.50
N ARG A 160 27.48 -3.78 -0.44
CA ARG A 160 28.94 -3.80 -0.31
C ARG A 160 29.38 -5.09 0.31
#